data_ff5fed3fb6cee3f2e81b6bf15855cda0
#
_entry.id   ff5fed3fb6cee3f2e81b6bf15855cda0
#
_cell.length_a   1.000
_cell.length_b   1.000
_cell.length_c   1.000
_cell.angle_alpha   90.00
_cell.angle_beta   90.00
_cell.angle_gamma   90.00
#
_symmetry.space_group_name_H-M   'P 1'
#
loop_
_entity.id
_entity.type
_entity.pdbx_description
1 polymer ?
#
loop_
_entity_poly.entity_id
_entity_poly.type
_entity_poly.pdbx_seq_one_letter_code
_entity_poly.pdbx_strand_id
1 'polypeptide(L)'
;MPLNRRDFVLSSAAFAGTAALPGLFGGSIARAQQPLRILFLGGTGFLGPHTVQYAIDRGHDVTLFNRGRTNNDMFPELEKIVGNRDPEVDQGLSGLEGREWDAVIDTSGYVPRIVGASANLLSDRVGQYLFVSTICQYNDWLEGDKFRTEDWPRGTLEDPTTEDVSTHYCYLKAYCEIAAEAAMPDRVTQIRPGLIVGPRDNTDRFTYWPMRAERGGEMIAPGRPTDLTQYIDVRDLAMFMVHCVEQKLTDDFNVVRQAMPWGEFLDACISAADSDASLTWIPGDFLSEHGLEPWQQLQMWSDADHPMSGSLTWSSARAINAGLRIRPVEETIRDTVAWYQSLPADRQAEMRSGIAADKEAEVLAAWHEHQA
;
A
#
# COMPACT_ATOMS: atom_id res chain seq x y z
N MET A 1 -13.30 -7.59 31.96
CA MET A 1 -13.85 -6.23 32.07
C MET A 1 -13.58 -5.55 30.74
N PRO A 2 -14.55 -5.10 30.01
CA PRO A 2 -14.31 -4.44 28.73
C PRO A 2 -13.77 -3.03 28.96
N LEU A 3 -12.64 -2.71 28.34
CA LEU A 3 -12.05 -1.38 28.33
C LEU A 3 -12.97 -0.39 27.62
N ASN A 4 -13.28 0.71 28.29
CA ASN A 4 -14.25 1.71 27.89
C ASN A 4 -13.58 2.71 26.93
N ARG A 5 -14.33 3.19 25.92
CA ARG A 5 -13.90 4.17 24.89
C ARG A 5 -13.23 5.46 25.42
N ARG A 6 -13.36 5.73 26.71
CA ARG A 6 -12.72 6.90 27.37
C ARG A 6 -11.20 6.73 27.60
N ASP A 7 -10.69 5.52 27.67
CA ASP A 7 -9.28 5.29 27.97
C ASP A 7 -8.36 5.48 26.75
N PHE A 8 -8.92 5.41 25.55
CA PHE A 8 -8.18 5.66 24.30
C PHE A 8 -7.90 7.16 24.03
N VAL A 9 -8.77 8.03 24.54
CA VAL A 9 -8.63 9.50 24.36
C VAL A 9 -7.74 10.13 25.44
N LEU A 10 -7.57 9.48 26.59
CA LEU A 10 -6.79 10.01 27.72
C LEU A 10 -5.29 9.66 27.71
N SER A 11 -4.84 8.76 26.83
CA SER A 11 -3.42 8.42 26.68
C SER A 11 -2.62 9.43 25.85
N SER A 12 -3.29 10.43 25.27
CA SER A 12 -2.65 11.49 24.47
C SER A 12 -2.39 12.80 25.24
N ALA A 13 -2.67 12.87 26.54
CA ALA A 13 -2.61 14.12 27.29
C ALA A 13 -1.98 14.00 28.68
N ALA A 14 -0.78 13.41 28.80
CA ALA A 14 -0.02 13.50 30.05
C ALA A 14 1.49 13.28 29.80
N PHE A 15 2.16 14.25 29.19
CA PHE A 15 3.57 14.51 29.44
C PHE A 15 3.84 16.02 29.31
N ALA A 16 3.56 16.72 30.38
CA ALA A 16 4.06 18.07 30.56
C ALA A 16 5.01 18.08 31.76
N GLY A 17 6.25 18.35 31.47
CA GLY A 17 7.20 18.85 32.45
C GLY A 17 8.37 17.94 32.79
N THR A 18 9.51 18.09 32.11
CA THR A 18 10.82 18.41 32.68
C THR A 18 11.85 18.62 31.55
N ALA A 19 12.51 19.77 31.65
CA ALA A 19 13.85 20.18 31.19
C ALA A 19 14.44 19.66 29.87
N ALA A 20 14.68 20.61 28.99
CA ALA A 20 15.34 20.59 27.69
C ALA A 20 16.70 19.89 27.64
N LEU A 21 16.85 19.04 26.65
CA LEU A 21 18.06 18.90 25.83
C LEU A 21 17.60 18.85 24.34
N PRO A 22 18.29 19.55 23.42
CA PRO A 22 17.89 19.56 22.03
C PRO A 22 18.41 18.29 21.31
N GLY A 23 17.54 17.31 21.11
CA GLY A 23 17.80 16.07 20.40
C GLY A 23 16.75 15.89 19.31
N LEU A 24 17.19 16.05 18.10
CA LEU A 24 16.56 15.85 16.81
C LEU A 24 15.62 14.63 16.73
N PHE A 25 14.47 14.83 16.08
CA PHE A 25 13.38 13.90 15.70
C PHE A 25 12.17 13.84 16.63
N GLY A 26 11.61 15.00 16.92
CA GLY A 26 10.20 15.13 17.30
C GLY A 26 9.52 16.07 16.29
N GLY A 27 9.31 15.60 15.07
CA GLY A 27 8.57 16.38 14.09
C GLY A 27 7.09 16.45 14.48
N SER A 28 6.66 17.55 15.10
CA SER A 28 5.25 17.92 15.09
C SER A 28 4.77 17.88 13.63
N ILE A 29 3.65 17.21 13.35
CA ILE A 29 3.00 17.30 12.03
C ILE A 29 2.72 18.80 11.80
N ALA A 30 3.52 19.43 10.96
CA ALA A 30 3.34 20.83 10.65
C ALA A 30 1.99 20.97 9.94
N ARG A 31 1.11 21.82 10.49
CA ARG A 31 -0.19 22.09 9.89
C ARG A 31 0.01 22.65 8.47
N ALA A 32 -0.86 22.27 7.53
CA ALA A 32 -0.87 22.85 6.20
C ALA A 32 -0.94 24.39 6.26
N GLN A 33 -0.25 25.06 5.36
CA GLN A 33 -0.26 26.52 5.33
C GLN A 33 -1.66 27.09 5.05
N GLN A 34 -2.45 26.34 4.23
CA GLN A 34 -3.88 26.62 3.99
C GLN A 34 -4.65 25.30 3.98
N PRO A 35 -5.77 25.21 4.71
CA PRO A 35 -6.69 24.08 4.60
C PRO A 35 -7.23 23.95 3.17
N LEU A 36 -7.21 22.72 2.64
CA LEU A 36 -7.79 22.38 1.35
C LEU A 36 -9.08 21.59 1.58
N ARG A 37 -10.05 21.75 0.69
CA ARG A 37 -11.22 20.89 0.60
C ARG A 37 -10.86 19.70 -0.29
N ILE A 38 -10.79 18.51 0.29
CA ILE A 38 -10.35 17.29 -0.40
C ILE A 38 -11.49 16.29 -0.49
N LEU A 39 -11.86 15.91 -1.71
CA LEU A 39 -12.79 14.81 -1.95
C LEU A 39 -12.04 13.49 -2.04
N PHE A 40 -12.43 12.51 -1.25
CA PHE A 40 -11.98 11.14 -1.38
C PHE A 40 -13.01 10.29 -2.12
N LEU A 41 -12.62 9.72 -3.25
CA LEU A 41 -13.38 8.68 -3.92
C LEU A 41 -12.96 7.32 -3.32
N GLY A 42 -13.73 6.82 -2.36
CA GLY A 42 -13.41 5.70 -1.48
C GLY A 42 -13.16 6.13 -0.04
N GLY A 43 -11.96 5.95 0.48
CA GLY A 43 -11.51 6.47 1.78
C GLY A 43 -11.71 5.54 2.99
N THR A 44 -12.40 4.40 2.87
CA THR A 44 -12.71 3.51 4.02
C THR A 44 -12.15 2.08 3.89
N GLY A 45 -11.38 1.80 2.84
CA GLY A 45 -10.67 0.53 2.66
C GLY A 45 -9.33 0.50 3.41
N PHE A 46 -8.31 -0.18 2.84
CA PHE A 46 -6.99 -0.31 3.47
C PHE A 46 -6.20 1.02 3.47
N LEU A 47 -5.88 1.55 2.28
CA LEU A 47 -5.10 2.79 2.11
C LEU A 47 -5.88 4.03 2.58
N GLY A 48 -7.19 4.05 2.30
CA GLY A 48 -8.05 5.21 2.55
C GLY A 48 -7.97 5.74 3.96
N PRO A 49 -8.17 4.93 5.02
CA PRO A 49 -8.15 5.42 6.40
C PRO A 49 -6.86 6.11 6.81
N HIS A 50 -5.69 5.64 6.34
CA HIS A 50 -4.41 6.28 6.62
C HIS A 50 -4.31 7.64 5.94
N THR A 51 -4.76 7.73 4.68
CA THR A 51 -4.70 8.98 3.92
C THR A 51 -5.70 10.01 4.44
N VAL A 52 -6.94 9.58 4.75
CA VAL A 52 -7.99 10.43 5.33
C VAL A 52 -7.55 10.97 6.68
N GLN A 53 -7.05 10.10 7.57
CA GLN A 53 -6.59 10.54 8.89
C GLN A 53 -5.45 11.54 8.78
N TYR A 54 -4.47 11.26 7.91
CA TYR A 54 -3.36 12.19 7.73
C TYR A 54 -3.81 13.54 7.16
N ALA A 55 -4.76 13.55 6.23
CA ALA A 55 -5.34 14.80 5.70
C ALA A 55 -6.04 15.62 6.82
N ILE A 56 -6.80 14.95 7.70
CA ILE A 56 -7.43 15.57 8.88
C ILE A 56 -6.37 16.15 9.83
N ASP A 57 -5.33 15.37 10.15
CA ASP A 57 -4.25 15.78 11.05
C ASP A 57 -3.47 16.99 10.49
N ARG A 58 -3.40 17.10 9.16
CA ARG A 58 -2.86 18.28 8.46
C ARG A 58 -3.80 19.49 8.48
N GLY A 59 -5.05 19.31 8.87
CA GLY A 59 -6.06 20.35 9.01
C GLY A 59 -6.87 20.63 7.73
N HIS A 60 -6.93 19.67 6.80
CA HIS A 60 -7.76 19.75 5.61
C HIS A 60 -9.23 19.46 5.90
N ASP A 61 -10.12 19.99 5.08
CA ASP A 61 -11.56 19.68 5.09
C ASP A 61 -11.81 18.49 4.14
N VAL A 62 -12.25 17.37 4.70
CA VAL A 62 -12.34 16.10 3.98
C VAL A 62 -13.81 15.70 3.79
N THR A 63 -14.17 15.43 2.54
CA THR A 63 -15.46 14.81 2.15
C THR A 63 -15.19 13.39 1.62
N LEU A 64 -15.96 12.41 2.06
CA LEU A 64 -15.90 11.03 1.56
C LEU A 64 -17.05 10.76 0.59
N PHE A 65 -16.74 10.18 -0.56
CA PHE A 65 -17.73 9.64 -1.49
C PHE A 65 -17.53 8.12 -1.62
N ASN A 66 -18.52 7.36 -1.18
CA ASN A 66 -18.48 5.90 -1.23
C ASN A 66 -19.89 5.28 -1.16
N ARG A 67 -19.95 3.94 -1.28
CA ARG A 67 -21.21 3.19 -1.27
C ARG A 67 -21.83 3.00 0.12
N GLY A 68 -21.20 3.47 1.20
CA GLY A 68 -21.66 3.26 2.57
C GLY A 68 -21.65 1.81 3.05
N ARG A 69 -20.85 0.91 2.44
CA ARG A 69 -20.88 -0.54 2.74
C ARG A 69 -19.68 -1.03 3.57
N THR A 70 -18.52 -0.40 3.42
CA THR A 70 -17.28 -0.83 4.07
C THR A 70 -16.90 0.18 5.14
N ASN A 71 -16.73 -0.29 6.40
CA ASN A 71 -16.31 0.55 7.54
C ASN A 71 -17.05 1.89 7.61
N ASN A 72 -18.37 1.86 7.49
CA ASN A 72 -19.19 3.07 7.38
C ASN A 72 -19.24 3.91 8.67
N ASP A 73 -18.86 3.31 9.78
CA ASP A 73 -18.74 3.95 11.10
C ASP A 73 -17.41 4.71 11.29
N MET A 74 -16.43 4.54 10.37
CA MET A 74 -15.19 5.31 10.42
C MET A 74 -15.45 6.79 10.10
N PHE A 75 -14.73 7.68 10.78
CA PHE A 75 -14.81 9.12 10.57
C PHE A 75 -16.25 9.66 10.65
N PRO A 76 -16.95 9.48 11.80
CA PRO A 76 -18.35 9.90 11.95
C PRO A 76 -18.54 11.42 11.85
N GLU A 77 -17.46 12.19 12.04
CA GLU A 77 -17.45 13.66 11.97
C GLU A 77 -17.34 14.21 10.54
N LEU A 78 -16.93 13.37 9.57
CA LEU A 78 -16.79 13.81 8.19
C LEU A 78 -18.10 13.76 7.42
N GLU A 79 -18.23 14.67 6.46
CA GLU A 79 -19.30 14.56 5.46
C GLU A 79 -19.09 13.29 4.61
N LYS A 80 -20.16 12.49 4.50
CA LYS A 80 -20.21 11.29 3.67
C LYS A 80 -21.32 11.42 2.63
N ILE A 81 -20.91 11.48 1.38
CA ILE A 81 -21.82 11.43 0.25
C ILE A 81 -21.95 9.97 -0.17
N VAL A 82 -23.13 9.41 0.00
CA VAL A 82 -23.41 8.02 -0.43
C VAL A 82 -23.77 8.01 -1.91
N GLY A 83 -23.06 7.21 -2.69
CA GLY A 83 -23.27 7.06 -4.13
C GLY A 83 -22.45 5.91 -4.71
N ASN A 84 -22.56 5.70 -6.00
CA ASN A 84 -21.79 4.68 -6.71
C ASN A 84 -20.84 5.35 -7.71
N ARG A 85 -19.59 4.82 -7.78
CA ARG A 85 -18.62 5.28 -8.77
C ARG A 85 -19.07 4.99 -10.19
N ASP A 86 -19.79 3.88 -10.41
CA ASP A 86 -20.43 3.59 -11.67
C ASP A 86 -21.68 4.49 -11.83
N PRO A 87 -21.68 5.41 -12.81
CA PRO A 87 -22.79 6.34 -13.01
C PRO A 87 -24.09 5.64 -13.44
N GLU A 88 -24.00 4.39 -13.91
CA GLU A 88 -25.15 3.60 -14.36
C GLU A 88 -25.79 2.77 -13.24
N VAL A 89 -25.19 2.80 -12.03
CA VAL A 89 -25.64 1.98 -10.89
C VAL A 89 -26.12 2.87 -9.74
N ASP A 90 -27.31 2.57 -9.20
CA ASP A 90 -27.94 3.29 -8.10
C ASP A 90 -28.09 4.80 -8.40
N GLN A 91 -27.60 5.65 -7.50
CA GLN A 91 -27.61 7.11 -7.66
C GLN A 91 -26.39 7.62 -8.45
N GLY A 92 -25.47 6.73 -8.84
CA GLY A 92 -24.27 7.09 -9.55
C GLY A 92 -23.48 8.19 -8.84
N LEU A 93 -23.06 9.18 -9.60
CA LEU A 93 -22.26 10.32 -9.16
C LEU A 93 -23.10 11.56 -8.80
N SER A 94 -24.44 11.48 -8.80
CA SER A 94 -25.33 12.64 -8.67
C SER A 94 -25.08 13.48 -7.40
N GLY A 95 -24.65 12.84 -6.30
CA GLY A 95 -24.29 13.53 -5.07
C GLY A 95 -23.08 14.46 -5.16
N LEU A 96 -22.28 14.38 -6.25
CA LEU A 96 -21.12 15.24 -6.51
C LEU A 96 -21.47 16.44 -7.40
N GLU A 97 -22.64 16.44 -8.04
CA GLU A 97 -23.04 17.50 -8.95
C GLU A 97 -23.17 18.85 -8.25
N GLY A 98 -22.71 19.92 -8.90
CA GLY A 98 -22.81 21.29 -8.37
C GLY A 98 -21.88 21.62 -7.20
N ARG A 99 -21.01 20.70 -6.80
CA ARG A 99 -20.07 20.85 -5.68
C ARG A 99 -18.66 21.06 -6.20
N GLU A 100 -17.82 21.67 -5.35
CA GLU A 100 -16.44 22.02 -5.70
C GLU A 100 -15.49 21.61 -4.57
N TRP A 101 -14.30 21.15 -4.95
CA TRP A 101 -13.19 20.86 -4.05
C TRP A 101 -11.89 21.40 -4.63
N ASP A 102 -10.87 21.52 -3.78
CA ASP A 102 -9.54 21.95 -4.23
C ASP A 102 -8.78 20.78 -4.88
N ALA A 103 -9.02 19.55 -4.38
CA ALA A 103 -8.46 18.33 -4.97
C ALA A 103 -9.35 17.11 -4.76
N VAL A 104 -9.12 16.09 -5.61
CA VAL A 104 -9.66 14.73 -5.45
C VAL A 104 -8.54 13.76 -5.19
N ILE A 105 -8.74 12.82 -4.26
CA ILE A 105 -7.90 11.64 -4.07
C ILE A 105 -8.73 10.39 -4.38
N ASP A 106 -8.43 9.73 -5.48
CA ASP A 106 -9.13 8.54 -5.96
C ASP A 106 -8.39 7.27 -5.58
N THR A 107 -8.89 6.58 -4.55
CA THR A 107 -8.33 5.32 -4.05
C THR A 107 -9.07 4.08 -4.55
N SER A 108 -10.07 4.22 -5.42
CA SER A 108 -11.01 3.14 -5.75
C SER A 108 -11.38 3.01 -7.23
N GLY A 109 -10.54 3.51 -8.14
CA GLY A 109 -10.73 3.41 -9.58
C GLY A 109 -10.12 2.14 -10.17
N TYR A 110 -10.93 1.29 -10.80
CA TYR A 110 -10.49 0.02 -11.40
C TYR A 110 -10.92 -0.16 -12.87
N VAL A 111 -11.91 0.60 -13.32
CA VAL A 111 -12.49 0.51 -14.66
C VAL A 111 -12.37 1.88 -15.34
N PRO A 112 -11.79 1.97 -16.54
CA PRO A 112 -11.53 3.23 -17.24
C PRO A 112 -12.78 4.09 -17.46
N ARG A 113 -13.90 3.48 -17.87
CA ARG A 113 -15.18 4.17 -18.05
C ARG A 113 -15.63 4.86 -16.75
N ILE A 114 -15.51 4.17 -15.63
CA ILE A 114 -15.92 4.65 -14.31
C ILE A 114 -15.01 5.78 -13.82
N VAL A 115 -13.69 5.65 -14.00
CA VAL A 115 -12.72 6.70 -13.67
C VAL A 115 -12.92 7.91 -14.56
N GLY A 116 -13.08 7.71 -15.87
CA GLY A 116 -13.35 8.77 -16.82
C GLY A 116 -14.64 9.54 -16.51
N ALA A 117 -15.72 8.83 -16.12
CA ALA A 117 -16.97 9.47 -15.75
C ALA A 117 -16.82 10.41 -14.54
N SER A 118 -16.14 9.95 -13.48
CA SER A 118 -15.89 10.80 -12.30
C SER A 118 -14.92 11.95 -12.59
N ALA A 119 -13.85 11.72 -13.35
CA ALA A 119 -12.88 12.76 -13.71
C ALA A 119 -13.52 13.84 -14.61
N ASN A 120 -14.35 13.44 -15.59
CA ASN A 120 -15.08 14.38 -16.43
C ASN A 120 -16.09 15.22 -15.64
N LEU A 121 -16.89 14.59 -14.73
CA LEU A 121 -17.85 15.31 -13.89
C LEU A 121 -17.16 16.38 -13.04
N LEU A 122 -15.95 16.08 -12.55
CA LEU A 122 -15.21 16.93 -11.63
C LEU A 122 -14.23 17.89 -12.34
N SER A 123 -14.06 17.81 -13.67
CA SER A 123 -13.04 18.52 -14.41
C SER A 123 -13.06 20.04 -14.23
N ASP A 124 -14.25 20.66 -14.18
CA ASP A 124 -14.41 22.10 -13.98
C ASP A 124 -14.61 22.49 -12.51
N ARG A 125 -14.51 21.54 -11.58
CA ARG A 125 -14.90 21.68 -10.17
C ARG A 125 -13.79 21.39 -9.18
N VAL A 126 -12.65 20.88 -9.67
CA VAL A 126 -11.47 20.58 -8.85
C VAL A 126 -10.20 21.09 -9.49
N GLY A 127 -9.24 21.48 -8.66
CA GLY A 127 -7.93 21.96 -9.14
C GLY A 127 -6.99 20.83 -9.56
N GLN A 128 -7.05 19.68 -8.87
CA GLN A 128 -6.16 18.53 -9.08
C GLN A 128 -6.89 17.22 -8.85
N TYR A 129 -6.56 16.20 -9.66
CA TYR A 129 -7.06 14.83 -9.52
C TYR A 129 -5.87 13.89 -9.26
N LEU A 130 -5.75 13.36 -8.04
CA LEU A 130 -4.75 12.38 -7.69
C LEU A 130 -5.37 10.99 -7.81
N PHE A 131 -4.82 10.17 -8.71
CA PHE A 131 -5.27 8.81 -8.96
C PHE A 131 -4.29 7.78 -8.40
N VAL A 132 -4.79 6.85 -7.59
CA VAL A 132 -4.00 5.73 -7.11
C VAL A 132 -4.03 4.62 -8.14
N SER A 133 -2.95 4.49 -8.88
CA SER A 133 -2.66 3.45 -9.86
C SER A 133 -1.90 2.27 -9.22
N THR A 134 -0.92 1.71 -9.92
CA THR A 134 -0.07 0.59 -9.48
C THR A 134 1.17 0.50 -10.36
N ILE A 135 2.29 0.00 -9.85
CA ILE A 135 3.47 -0.31 -10.67
C ILE A 135 3.19 -1.43 -11.68
N CYS A 136 2.23 -2.32 -11.46
CA CYS A 136 1.94 -3.38 -12.41
C CYS A 136 1.22 -2.89 -13.68
N GLN A 137 0.89 -1.59 -13.77
CA GLN A 137 0.31 -1.01 -14.98
C GLN A 137 1.29 -0.90 -16.15
N TYR A 138 2.60 -1.06 -15.90
CA TYR A 138 3.60 -1.03 -16.95
C TYR A 138 3.59 -2.30 -17.80
N ASN A 139 3.98 -2.16 -19.07
CA ASN A 139 4.21 -3.32 -19.92
C ASN A 139 5.35 -4.17 -19.35
N ASP A 140 5.21 -5.50 -19.43
CA ASP A 140 6.23 -6.45 -18.94
C ASP A 140 6.72 -6.13 -17.50
N TRP A 141 5.80 -5.69 -16.62
CA TRP A 141 6.10 -5.23 -15.26
C TRP A 141 6.78 -6.30 -14.39
N LEU A 142 6.58 -7.56 -14.69
CA LEU A 142 7.22 -8.69 -14.00
C LEU A 142 8.63 -8.94 -14.51
N GLU A 143 8.84 -8.74 -15.82
CA GLU A 143 10.05 -9.12 -16.54
C GLU A 143 10.94 -7.89 -16.79
N GLY A 144 12.12 -8.15 -17.34
CA GLY A 144 12.98 -7.12 -17.90
C GLY A 144 13.93 -6.47 -16.91
N ASP A 145 14.45 -5.31 -17.30
CA ASP A 145 15.51 -4.61 -16.60
C ASP A 145 15.11 -4.15 -15.19
N LYS A 146 16.07 -4.19 -14.28
CA LYS A 146 15.91 -3.69 -12.90
C LYS A 146 15.97 -2.15 -12.89
N PHE A 147 15.34 -1.56 -11.89
CA PHE A 147 15.33 -0.11 -11.62
C PHE A 147 14.71 0.75 -12.72
N ARG A 148 13.69 0.22 -13.41
CA ARG A 148 12.88 0.97 -14.39
C ARG A 148 12.20 2.18 -13.72
N THR A 149 12.05 3.25 -14.50
CA THR A 149 11.47 4.52 -14.08
C THR A 149 10.03 4.68 -14.57
N GLU A 150 9.43 5.81 -14.24
CA GLU A 150 8.07 6.20 -14.69
C GLU A 150 7.95 6.37 -16.21
N ASP A 151 9.07 6.50 -16.92
CA ASP A 151 9.11 6.63 -18.38
C ASP A 151 8.96 5.28 -19.12
N TRP A 152 8.88 4.17 -18.37
CA TRP A 152 8.62 2.84 -18.95
C TRP A 152 7.21 2.78 -19.54
N PRO A 153 7.02 2.12 -20.71
CA PRO A 153 5.73 2.08 -21.39
C PRO A 153 4.61 1.49 -20.51
N ARG A 154 3.45 2.11 -20.56
CA ARG A 154 2.22 1.53 -19.99
C ARG A 154 1.83 0.25 -20.73
N GLY A 155 1.23 -0.67 -20.02
CA GLY A 155 0.69 -1.89 -20.59
C GLY A 155 -0.51 -1.63 -21.49
N THR A 156 -0.75 -2.54 -22.43
CA THR A 156 -1.83 -2.45 -23.39
C THR A 156 -2.75 -3.67 -23.31
N LEU A 157 -4.04 -3.47 -23.58
CA LEU A 157 -5.06 -4.51 -23.67
C LEU A 157 -5.38 -4.79 -25.13
N GLU A 158 -5.60 -6.05 -25.46
CA GLU A 158 -6.12 -6.46 -26.77
C GLU A 158 -7.53 -5.90 -26.97
N ASP A 159 -8.38 -5.99 -25.94
CA ASP A 159 -9.69 -5.33 -25.91
C ASP A 159 -9.66 -4.19 -24.84
N PRO A 160 -9.50 -2.92 -25.27
CA PRO A 160 -9.47 -1.78 -24.35
C PRO A 160 -10.83 -1.46 -23.72
N THR A 161 -11.92 -2.13 -24.15
CA THR A 161 -13.27 -1.92 -23.60
C THR A 161 -13.63 -2.93 -22.50
N THR A 162 -12.75 -3.91 -22.22
CA THR A 162 -12.99 -4.89 -21.16
C THR A 162 -13.13 -4.21 -19.80
N GLU A 163 -14.01 -4.72 -18.96
CA GLU A 163 -14.18 -4.35 -17.55
C GLU A 163 -13.87 -5.52 -16.61
N ASP A 164 -13.26 -6.59 -17.11
CA ASP A 164 -12.85 -7.74 -16.30
C ASP A 164 -11.60 -7.42 -15.48
N VAL A 165 -11.84 -6.82 -14.30
CA VAL A 165 -10.79 -6.46 -13.34
C VAL A 165 -10.06 -7.71 -12.81
N SER A 166 -10.73 -8.87 -12.74
CA SER A 166 -10.13 -10.08 -12.18
C SER A 166 -8.95 -10.59 -13.01
N THR A 167 -9.07 -10.47 -14.34
CA THR A 167 -8.05 -10.93 -15.29
C THR A 167 -7.09 -9.82 -15.70
N HIS A 168 -7.58 -8.57 -15.82
CA HIS A 168 -6.84 -7.48 -16.48
C HIS A 168 -6.52 -6.31 -15.56
N TYR A 169 -6.54 -6.50 -14.21
CA TYR A 169 -6.34 -5.44 -13.22
C TYR A 169 -5.21 -4.47 -13.57
N CYS A 170 -4.02 -4.99 -13.84
CA CYS A 170 -2.81 -4.18 -14.06
C CYS A 170 -2.97 -3.22 -15.25
N TYR A 171 -3.41 -3.74 -16.38
CA TYR A 171 -3.54 -2.93 -17.58
C TYR A 171 -4.80 -2.06 -17.59
N LEU A 172 -5.88 -2.50 -16.92
CA LEU A 172 -7.02 -1.62 -16.68
C LEU A 172 -6.64 -0.40 -15.86
N LYS A 173 -5.69 -0.52 -14.93
CA LYS A 173 -5.16 0.64 -14.19
C LYS A 173 -4.43 1.61 -15.12
N ALA A 174 -3.67 1.13 -16.12
CA ALA A 174 -3.07 1.99 -17.15
C ALA A 174 -4.13 2.78 -17.93
N TYR A 175 -5.22 2.11 -18.34
CA TYR A 175 -6.32 2.78 -19.05
C TYR A 175 -7.12 3.73 -18.14
N CYS A 176 -7.20 3.47 -16.83
CA CYS A 176 -7.75 4.43 -15.86
C CYS A 176 -6.90 5.72 -15.78
N GLU A 177 -5.56 5.60 -15.79
CA GLU A 177 -4.66 6.75 -15.87
C GLU A 177 -4.95 7.60 -17.12
N ILE A 178 -5.02 6.95 -18.28
CA ILE A 178 -5.31 7.60 -19.57
C ILE A 178 -6.68 8.30 -19.52
N ALA A 179 -7.69 7.67 -18.94
CA ALA A 179 -9.03 8.25 -18.84
C ALA A 179 -9.06 9.49 -17.93
N ALA A 180 -8.31 9.48 -16.83
CA ALA A 180 -8.19 10.65 -15.94
C ALA A 180 -7.43 11.79 -16.63
N GLU A 181 -6.32 11.51 -17.30
CA GLU A 181 -5.52 12.48 -18.04
C GLU A 181 -6.32 13.12 -19.19
N ALA A 182 -7.10 12.34 -19.92
CA ALA A 182 -7.96 12.84 -20.99
C ALA A 182 -9.05 13.79 -20.47
N ALA A 183 -9.58 13.54 -19.28
CA ALA A 183 -10.58 14.38 -18.66
C ALA A 183 -10.00 15.67 -18.05
N MET A 184 -8.78 15.62 -17.54
CA MET A 184 -8.14 16.72 -16.81
C MET A 184 -6.67 16.92 -17.22
N PRO A 185 -6.38 17.33 -18.45
CA PRO A 185 -5.01 17.53 -18.94
C PRO A 185 -4.20 18.43 -17.99
N ASP A 186 -2.95 18.04 -17.71
CA ASP A 186 -1.99 18.76 -16.87
C ASP A 186 -2.39 18.94 -15.39
N ARG A 187 -3.47 18.28 -14.95
CA ARG A 187 -3.99 18.38 -13.57
C ARG A 187 -4.12 17.03 -12.85
N VAL A 188 -3.54 15.99 -13.42
CA VAL A 188 -3.57 14.65 -12.83
C VAL A 188 -2.24 14.31 -12.17
N THR A 189 -2.29 13.66 -11.04
CA THR A 189 -1.14 13.04 -10.37
C THR A 189 -1.36 11.53 -10.38
N GLN A 190 -0.48 10.79 -11.00
CA GLN A 190 -0.52 9.33 -11.00
C GLN A 190 0.36 8.79 -9.89
N ILE A 191 -0.25 8.12 -8.92
CA ILE A 191 0.48 7.43 -7.86
C ILE A 191 0.51 5.95 -8.21
N ARG A 192 1.70 5.42 -8.48
CA ARG A 192 1.95 4.01 -8.85
C ARG A 192 2.64 3.28 -7.70
N PRO A 193 1.89 2.85 -6.67
CA PRO A 193 2.50 2.11 -5.56
C PRO A 193 2.89 0.71 -6.00
N GLY A 194 3.94 0.19 -5.35
CA GLY A 194 4.25 -1.23 -5.34
C GLY A 194 3.35 -1.99 -4.36
N LEU A 195 3.91 -3.02 -3.76
CA LEU A 195 3.22 -3.76 -2.71
C LEU A 195 3.00 -2.84 -1.50
N ILE A 196 1.75 -2.49 -1.23
CA ILE A 196 1.38 -1.68 -0.06
C ILE A 196 1.30 -2.59 1.15
N VAL A 197 2.01 -2.23 2.22
CA VAL A 197 2.11 -3.02 3.46
C VAL A 197 1.90 -2.15 4.69
N GLY A 198 1.77 -2.78 5.86
CA GLY A 198 1.65 -2.04 7.11
C GLY A 198 0.34 -2.30 7.85
N PRO A 199 0.05 -1.54 8.92
CA PRO A 199 -1.16 -1.71 9.70
C PRO A 199 -2.42 -1.63 8.84
N ARG A 200 -3.39 -2.53 9.06
CA ARG A 200 -4.63 -2.72 8.31
C ARG A 200 -4.50 -3.44 6.95
N ASP A 201 -3.31 -3.91 6.56
CA ASP A 201 -3.19 -4.82 5.42
C ASP A 201 -3.80 -6.17 5.77
N ASN A 202 -4.96 -6.45 5.19
CA ASN A 202 -5.69 -7.70 5.43
C ASN A 202 -5.27 -8.85 4.51
N THR A 203 -4.23 -8.67 3.71
CA THR A 203 -3.68 -9.72 2.82
C THR A 203 -2.64 -10.59 3.50
N ASP A 204 -2.04 -10.11 4.58
CA ASP A 204 -0.99 -10.73 5.37
C ASP A 204 0.33 -11.02 4.63
N ARG A 205 0.50 -10.51 3.40
CA ARG A 205 1.67 -10.79 2.57
C ARG A 205 2.99 -10.36 3.20
N PHE A 206 2.99 -9.19 3.84
CA PHE A 206 4.12 -8.69 4.64
C PHE A 206 4.07 -9.28 6.05
N THR A 207 2.90 -9.28 6.67
CA THR A 207 2.67 -9.67 8.06
C THR A 207 3.15 -11.09 8.36
N TYR A 208 3.07 -12.00 7.38
CA TYR A 208 3.54 -13.37 7.52
C TYR A 208 4.99 -13.45 8.02
N TRP A 209 5.91 -12.69 7.43
CA TRP A 209 7.33 -12.82 7.72
C TRP A 209 7.72 -12.48 9.15
N PRO A 210 7.35 -11.31 9.72
CA PRO A 210 7.63 -11.02 11.12
C PRO A 210 6.87 -11.93 12.08
N MET A 211 5.63 -12.34 11.76
CA MET A 211 4.89 -13.29 12.58
C MET A 211 5.49 -14.71 12.52
N ARG A 212 6.08 -15.09 11.38
CA ARG A 212 6.84 -16.33 11.29
C ARG A 212 8.13 -16.26 12.13
N ALA A 213 8.85 -15.15 12.04
CA ALA A 213 10.05 -14.93 12.85
C ALA A 213 9.74 -14.96 14.35
N GLU A 214 8.60 -14.39 14.81
CA GLU A 214 8.17 -14.40 16.21
C GLU A 214 7.97 -15.82 16.77
N ARG A 215 7.60 -16.80 15.93
CA ARG A 215 7.46 -18.18 16.37
C ARG A 215 8.79 -18.86 16.76
N GLY A 216 9.92 -18.29 16.35
CA GLY A 216 11.24 -18.84 16.63
C GLY A 216 11.57 -20.10 15.83
N GLY A 217 12.67 -20.76 16.22
CA GLY A 217 13.16 -21.99 15.62
C GLY A 217 13.62 -21.82 14.16
N GLU A 218 13.79 -22.95 13.49
CA GLU A 218 14.23 -22.96 12.08
C GLU A 218 13.11 -22.51 11.14
N MET A 219 13.39 -21.54 10.26
CA MET A 219 12.45 -21.06 9.27
C MET A 219 13.03 -21.04 7.85
N ILE A 220 12.19 -21.32 6.87
CA ILE A 220 12.56 -21.23 5.46
C ILE A 220 12.87 -19.78 5.10
N ALA A 221 14.08 -19.55 4.54
CA ALA A 221 14.47 -18.36 3.85
C ALA A 221 14.59 -18.68 2.35
N PRO A 222 13.65 -18.25 1.50
CA PRO A 222 13.69 -18.58 0.08
C PRO A 222 14.84 -17.87 -0.64
N GLY A 223 15.49 -18.58 -1.55
CA GLY A 223 16.53 -18.08 -2.45
C GLY A 223 17.82 -17.70 -1.77
N ARG A 224 18.27 -16.48 -1.98
CA ARG A 224 19.57 -15.97 -1.52
C ARG A 224 19.42 -14.70 -0.69
N PRO A 225 20.31 -14.45 0.29
CA PRO A 225 20.30 -13.20 1.07
C PRO A 225 20.36 -11.94 0.21
N THR A 226 20.96 -12.04 -0.97
CA THR A 226 21.17 -10.93 -1.91
C THR A 226 20.01 -10.70 -2.88
N ASP A 227 19.00 -11.57 -2.91
CA ASP A 227 17.78 -11.32 -3.68
C ASP A 227 17.13 -10.04 -3.18
N LEU A 228 16.34 -9.38 -4.04
CA LEU A 228 15.80 -8.08 -3.70
C LEU A 228 14.30 -8.17 -3.35
N THR A 229 13.92 -7.37 -2.37
CA THR A 229 12.50 -7.13 -2.05
C THR A 229 12.18 -5.65 -2.09
N GLN A 230 10.90 -5.34 -2.37
CA GLN A 230 10.44 -3.95 -2.47
C GLN A 230 8.96 -3.84 -2.07
N TYR A 231 8.65 -2.80 -1.32
CA TYR A 231 7.28 -2.49 -0.88
C TYR A 231 7.13 -0.99 -0.55
N ILE A 232 5.98 -0.56 -0.13
CA ILE A 232 5.73 0.75 0.46
C ILE A 232 4.87 0.63 1.72
N ASP A 233 5.29 1.28 2.81
CA ASP A 233 4.42 1.40 3.99
C ASP A 233 3.21 2.28 3.65
N VAL A 234 2.03 1.81 3.99
CA VAL A 234 0.75 2.49 3.72
C VAL A 234 0.71 3.92 4.25
N ARG A 235 1.41 4.19 5.34
CA ARG A 235 1.48 5.53 5.96
C ARG A 235 2.39 6.46 5.19
N ASP A 236 3.53 5.97 4.66
CA ASP A 236 4.44 6.74 3.81
C ASP A 236 3.76 7.10 2.49
N LEU A 237 3.04 6.14 1.91
CA LEU A 237 2.20 6.37 0.74
C LEU A 237 1.12 7.43 1.02
N ALA A 238 0.40 7.30 2.13
CA ALA A 238 -0.65 8.24 2.54
C ALA A 238 -0.10 9.67 2.72
N MET A 239 1.04 9.79 3.41
CA MET A 239 1.71 11.08 3.62
C MET A 239 2.15 11.71 2.29
N PHE A 240 2.70 10.93 1.38
CA PHE A 240 3.13 11.42 0.08
C PHE A 240 1.95 11.84 -0.80
N MET A 241 0.84 11.12 -0.79
CA MET A 241 -0.37 11.49 -1.52
C MET A 241 -0.91 12.85 -1.06
N VAL A 242 -1.01 13.10 0.23
CA VAL A 242 -1.44 14.39 0.77
C VAL A 242 -0.42 15.48 0.43
N HIS A 243 0.88 15.18 0.53
CA HIS A 243 1.94 16.10 0.10
C HIS A 243 1.80 16.49 -1.38
N CYS A 244 1.55 15.54 -2.28
CA CYS A 244 1.33 15.86 -3.70
C CYS A 244 0.17 16.83 -3.91
N VAL A 245 -0.91 16.68 -3.16
CA VAL A 245 -2.06 17.59 -3.21
C VAL A 245 -1.72 18.97 -2.66
N GLU A 246 -1.02 19.04 -1.52
CA GLU A 246 -0.60 20.31 -0.91
C GLU A 246 0.36 21.10 -1.79
N GLN A 247 1.26 20.40 -2.49
CA GLN A 247 2.27 21.02 -3.36
C GLN A 247 1.80 21.15 -4.81
N LYS A 248 0.60 20.66 -5.13
CA LYS A 248 0.03 20.64 -6.50
C LYS A 248 0.97 19.97 -7.51
N LEU A 249 1.59 18.86 -7.11
CA LEU A 249 2.46 18.09 -7.98
C LEU A 249 1.60 17.30 -8.97
N THR A 250 1.77 17.58 -10.26
CA THR A 250 1.04 16.89 -11.36
C THR A 250 2.04 16.13 -12.23
N ASP A 251 2.40 14.92 -11.79
CA ASP A 251 3.38 14.05 -12.45
C ASP A 251 3.04 12.57 -12.15
N ASP A 252 3.76 11.66 -12.79
CA ASP A 252 3.71 10.23 -12.54
C ASP A 252 4.77 9.86 -11.50
N PHE A 253 4.37 9.11 -10.47
CA PHE A 253 5.28 8.71 -9.38
C PHE A 253 5.20 7.23 -9.10
N ASN A 254 6.32 6.51 -9.26
CA ASN A 254 6.51 5.21 -8.64
C ASN A 254 6.71 5.40 -7.14
N VAL A 255 5.76 4.91 -6.34
CA VAL A 255 5.79 5.11 -4.89
C VAL A 255 6.12 3.79 -4.22
N VAL A 256 7.40 3.54 -4.11
CA VAL A 256 8.00 2.36 -3.49
C VAL A 256 9.21 2.78 -2.66
N ARG A 257 9.58 2.01 -1.64
CA ARG A 257 10.89 2.16 -1.02
C ARG A 257 11.98 1.73 -2.01
N GLN A 258 13.22 2.10 -1.76
CA GLN A 258 14.34 1.51 -2.48
C GLN A 258 14.37 -0.01 -2.22
N ALA A 259 14.64 -0.79 -3.27
CA ALA A 259 14.82 -2.22 -3.13
C ALA A 259 15.93 -2.52 -2.11
N MET A 260 15.69 -3.50 -1.25
CA MET A 260 16.63 -3.92 -0.22
C MET A 260 16.92 -5.41 -0.31
N PRO A 261 18.11 -5.85 0.15
CA PRO A 261 18.44 -7.27 0.23
C PRO A 261 17.42 -8.05 1.07
N TRP A 262 17.02 -9.20 0.57
CA TRP A 262 16.05 -10.07 1.23
C TRP A 262 16.55 -10.55 2.61
N GLY A 263 17.85 -10.83 2.72
CA GLY A 263 18.47 -11.18 4.00
C GLY A 263 18.34 -10.08 5.04
N GLU A 264 18.59 -8.81 4.66
CA GLU A 264 18.41 -7.67 5.58
C GLU A 264 16.97 -7.52 6.05
N PHE A 265 15.98 -7.79 5.19
CA PHE A 265 14.58 -7.77 5.58
C PHE A 265 14.23 -8.88 6.58
N LEU A 266 14.68 -10.13 6.34
CA LEU A 266 14.42 -11.25 7.25
C LEU A 266 15.14 -11.07 8.59
N ASP A 267 16.37 -10.57 8.58
CA ASP A 267 17.14 -10.24 9.80
C ASP A 267 16.43 -9.14 10.61
N ALA A 268 15.86 -8.15 9.94
CA ALA A 268 15.05 -7.12 10.59
C ALA A 268 13.78 -7.71 11.24
N CYS A 269 13.13 -8.70 10.60
CA CYS A 269 11.99 -9.40 11.19
C CYS A 269 12.36 -10.17 12.46
N ILE A 270 13.48 -10.90 12.44
CA ILE A 270 13.99 -11.65 13.60
C ILE A 270 14.37 -10.70 14.73
N SER A 271 15.11 -9.65 14.42
CA SER A 271 15.53 -8.64 15.38
C SER A 271 14.35 -7.92 16.04
N ALA A 272 13.33 -7.56 15.25
CA ALA A 272 12.14 -6.88 15.78
C ALA A 272 11.28 -7.78 16.69
N ALA A 273 11.34 -9.09 16.48
CA ALA A 273 10.64 -10.10 17.29
C ALA A 273 11.42 -10.50 18.55
N ASP A 274 12.68 -10.09 18.70
CA ASP A 274 13.61 -10.58 19.75
C ASP A 274 13.59 -12.13 19.84
N SER A 275 13.64 -12.77 18.68
CA SER A 275 13.36 -14.20 18.50
C SER A 275 14.66 -14.99 18.30
N ASP A 276 14.61 -16.30 18.62
CA ASP A 276 15.67 -17.27 18.32
C ASP A 276 15.55 -17.91 16.92
N ALA A 277 14.75 -17.32 16.04
CA ALA A 277 14.56 -17.83 14.69
C ALA A 277 15.89 -17.87 13.93
N SER A 278 16.12 -18.96 13.22
CA SER A 278 17.29 -19.18 12.37
C SER A 278 16.88 -19.45 10.92
N LEU A 279 17.58 -18.80 9.97
CA LEU A 279 17.25 -18.88 8.56
C LEU A 279 17.92 -20.08 7.89
N THR A 280 17.11 -20.95 7.28
CA THR A 280 17.59 -22.01 6.38
C THR A 280 17.32 -21.57 4.94
N TRP A 281 18.38 -21.20 4.24
CA TRP A 281 18.32 -20.74 2.85
C TRP A 281 18.11 -21.91 1.90
N ILE A 282 17.00 -21.88 1.15
CA ILE A 282 16.61 -22.94 0.22
C ILE A 282 16.44 -22.34 -1.18
N PRO A 283 17.12 -22.90 -2.22
CA PRO A 283 17.00 -22.44 -3.60
C PRO A 283 15.55 -22.46 -4.11
N GLY A 284 15.21 -21.51 -4.98
CA GLY A 284 13.85 -21.34 -5.49
C GLY A 284 13.34 -22.54 -6.29
N ASP A 285 14.20 -23.21 -7.06
CA ASP A 285 13.86 -24.42 -7.82
C ASP A 285 13.44 -25.57 -6.87
N PHE A 286 14.21 -25.80 -5.79
CA PHE A 286 13.84 -26.79 -4.79
C PHE A 286 12.49 -26.46 -4.10
N LEU A 287 12.25 -25.18 -3.79
CA LEU A 287 10.98 -24.74 -3.20
C LEU A 287 9.81 -24.98 -4.15
N SER A 288 9.97 -24.66 -5.45
CA SER A 288 8.95 -24.89 -6.47
C SER A 288 8.65 -26.38 -6.68
N GLU A 289 9.68 -27.25 -6.67
CA GLU A 289 9.49 -28.72 -6.70
C GLU A 289 8.65 -29.23 -5.53
N HIS A 290 8.66 -28.49 -4.41
CA HIS A 290 7.86 -28.79 -3.22
C HIS A 290 6.56 -27.96 -3.13
N GLY A 291 6.17 -27.26 -4.20
CA GLY A 291 4.90 -26.53 -4.32
C GLY A 291 4.88 -25.18 -3.58
N LEU A 292 6.05 -24.58 -3.32
CA LEU A 292 6.18 -23.24 -2.77
C LEU A 292 6.63 -22.27 -3.87
N GLU A 293 5.70 -21.44 -4.34
CA GLU A 293 5.90 -20.55 -5.48
C GLU A 293 5.99 -19.08 -5.08
N PRO A 294 6.83 -18.28 -5.78
CA PRO A 294 6.81 -16.82 -5.67
C PRO A 294 5.40 -16.26 -5.89
N TRP A 295 5.03 -15.21 -5.15
CA TRP A 295 3.73 -14.53 -5.22
C TRP A 295 2.51 -15.38 -4.84
N GLN A 296 2.71 -16.63 -4.44
CA GLN A 296 1.68 -17.50 -3.87
C GLN A 296 1.93 -17.71 -2.37
N GLN A 297 2.77 -18.67 -1.99
CA GLN A 297 3.17 -18.89 -0.61
C GLN A 297 4.36 -18.01 -0.22
N LEU A 298 5.26 -17.73 -1.20
CA LEU A 298 6.48 -16.95 -1.01
C LEU A 298 6.25 -15.50 -1.46
N GLN A 299 5.43 -14.79 -0.69
CA GLN A 299 5.12 -13.38 -0.95
C GLN A 299 6.34 -12.48 -0.71
N MET A 300 6.43 -11.38 -1.44
CA MET A 300 7.50 -10.38 -1.34
C MET A 300 8.89 -10.85 -1.76
N TRP A 301 9.02 -12.08 -2.21
CA TRP A 301 10.26 -12.63 -2.74
C TRP A 301 10.08 -13.16 -4.16
N SER A 302 11.13 -13.04 -4.93
CA SER A 302 11.32 -13.70 -6.23
C SER A 302 12.80 -13.91 -6.43
N ASP A 303 13.20 -15.10 -6.88
CA ASP A 303 14.58 -15.39 -7.23
C ASP A 303 15.10 -14.37 -8.25
N ALA A 304 16.35 -13.91 -8.09
CA ALA A 304 16.96 -12.91 -8.97
C ALA A 304 17.07 -13.38 -10.44
N ASP A 305 17.09 -14.69 -10.66
CA ASP A 305 17.14 -15.30 -11.99
C ASP A 305 15.73 -15.68 -12.51
N HIS A 306 14.69 -15.52 -11.69
CA HIS A 306 13.31 -15.78 -12.08
C HIS A 306 12.78 -14.67 -13.00
N PRO A 307 11.95 -14.96 -14.02
CA PRO A 307 11.37 -13.94 -14.90
C PRO A 307 10.66 -12.79 -14.17
N MET A 308 10.08 -13.06 -13.02
CA MET A 308 9.37 -12.05 -12.20
C MET A 308 10.28 -11.18 -11.32
N SER A 309 11.61 -11.34 -11.36
CA SER A 309 12.53 -10.59 -10.50
C SER A 309 12.51 -9.07 -10.71
N GLY A 310 12.08 -8.61 -11.87
CA GLY A 310 11.88 -7.19 -12.17
C GLY A 310 10.76 -6.52 -11.38
N SER A 311 9.82 -7.28 -10.85
CA SER A 311 8.63 -6.77 -10.15
C SER A 311 8.93 -6.09 -8.81
N LEU A 312 10.10 -6.35 -8.21
CA LEU A 312 10.53 -5.84 -6.90
C LEU A 312 11.70 -4.85 -6.98
N THR A 313 11.92 -4.22 -8.13
CA THR A 313 13.11 -3.37 -8.36
C THR A 313 12.80 -2.08 -9.14
N TRP A 314 11.68 -1.44 -8.87
CA TRP A 314 11.30 -0.18 -9.52
C TRP A 314 12.03 1.01 -8.91
N SER A 315 12.37 2.01 -9.72
CA SER A 315 12.95 3.27 -9.25
C SER A 315 11.86 4.18 -8.67
N SER A 316 12.10 4.71 -7.48
CA SER A 316 11.28 5.74 -6.84
C SER A 316 11.99 7.09 -6.79
N ALA A 317 13.03 7.28 -7.58
CA ALA A 317 13.85 8.49 -7.53
C ALA A 317 13.03 9.76 -7.75
N ARG A 318 12.06 9.74 -8.66
CA ARG A 318 11.18 10.89 -8.94
C ARG A 318 10.35 11.23 -7.71
N ALA A 319 9.71 10.26 -7.07
CA ALA A 319 8.93 10.47 -5.86
C ALA A 319 9.79 10.96 -4.67
N ILE A 320 10.98 10.40 -4.49
CA ILE A 320 11.94 10.83 -3.44
C ILE A 320 12.34 12.29 -3.65
N ASN A 321 12.69 12.66 -4.87
CA ASN A 321 13.03 14.06 -5.21
C ASN A 321 11.84 14.99 -5.02
N ALA A 322 10.61 14.51 -5.21
CA ALA A 322 9.37 15.25 -4.98
C ALA A 322 8.93 15.28 -3.51
N GLY A 323 9.67 14.62 -2.60
CA GLY A 323 9.39 14.70 -1.16
C GLY A 323 8.88 13.42 -0.50
N LEU A 324 8.83 12.28 -1.22
CA LEU A 324 8.55 10.98 -0.58
C LEU A 324 9.55 10.72 0.54
N ARG A 325 9.06 10.36 1.72
CA ARG A 325 9.85 9.92 2.87
C ARG A 325 9.56 8.47 3.15
N ILE A 326 10.60 7.70 3.42
CA ILE A 326 10.51 6.26 3.69
C ILE A 326 10.96 6.02 5.13
N ARG A 327 10.11 5.38 5.91
CA ARG A 327 10.40 5.00 7.30
C ARG A 327 11.37 3.83 7.37
N PRO A 328 12.08 3.65 8.49
CA PRO A 328 12.87 2.44 8.76
C PRO A 328 12.00 1.18 8.68
N VAL A 329 12.60 0.07 8.20
CA VAL A 329 11.89 -1.21 8.05
C VAL A 329 11.39 -1.73 9.39
N GLU A 330 12.17 -1.53 10.46
CA GLU A 330 11.85 -1.95 11.82
C GLU A 330 10.57 -1.28 12.36
N GLU A 331 10.32 -0.04 11.95
CA GLU A 331 9.09 0.68 12.33
C GLU A 331 7.88 0.07 11.61
N THR A 332 7.99 -0.22 10.32
CA THR A 332 6.93 -0.91 9.58
C THR A 332 6.63 -2.28 10.17
N ILE A 333 7.67 -3.06 10.49
CA ILE A 333 7.52 -4.40 11.09
C ILE A 333 6.80 -4.29 12.43
N ARG A 334 7.35 -3.52 13.37
CA ARG A 334 6.81 -3.38 14.73
C ARG A 334 5.33 -2.97 14.73
N ASP A 335 4.99 -1.95 13.95
CA ASP A 335 3.65 -1.41 13.95
C ASP A 335 2.65 -2.33 13.22
N THR A 336 3.11 -3.11 12.23
CA THR A 336 2.30 -4.13 11.56
C THR A 336 2.02 -5.30 12.51
N VAL A 337 3.04 -5.78 13.23
CA VAL A 337 2.88 -6.83 14.25
C VAL A 337 1.94 -6.38 15.35
N ALA A 338 2.13 -5.18 15.90
CA ALA A 338 1.27 -4.64 16.95
C ALA A 338 -0.19 -4.52 16.49
N TRP A 339 -0.42 -4.09 15.24
CA TRP A 339 -1.76 -4.08 14.65
C TRP A 339 -2.32 -5.49 14.52
N TYR A 340 -1.57 -6.45 13.96
CA TYR A 340 -2.04 -7.81 13.76
C TYR A 340 -2.40 -8.50 15.07
N GLN A 341 -1.57 -8.34 16.11
CA GLN A 341 -1.82 -8.85 17.45
C GLN A 341 -3.03 -8.19 18.15
N SER A 342 -3.46 -7.01 17.71
CA SER A 342 -4.68 -6.35 18.20
C SER A 342 -5.98 -6.89 17.59
N LEU A 343 -5.88 -7.72 16.53
CA LEU A 343 -7.05 -8.31 15.88
C LEU A 343 -7.70 -9.39 16.74
N PRO A 344 -8.98 -9.74 16.51
CA PRO A 344 -9.63 -10.86 17.16
C PRO A 344 -8.87 -12.18 16.96
N ALA A 345 -8.90 -13.07 17.96
CA ALA A 345 -8.13 -14.30 17.96
C ALA A 345 -8.43 -15.25 16.78
N ASP A 346 -9.68 -15.27 16.34
CA ASP A 346 -10.10 -16.02 15.15
C ASP A 346 -9.41 -15.50 13.88
N ARG A 347 -9.30 -14.17 13.75
CA ARG A 347 -8.57 -13.56 12.61
C ARG A 347 -7.07 -13.82 12.69
N GLN A 348 -6.48 -13.83 13.88
CA GLN A 348 -5.06 -14.16 14.06
C GLN A 348 -4.75 -15.63 13.75
N ALA A 349 -5.72 -16.52 13.97
CA ALA A 349 -5.58 -17.96 13.65
C ALA A 349 -5.62 -18.24 12.14
N GLU A 350 -6.11 -17.32 11.33
CA GLU A 350 -6.27 -17.45 9.87
C GLU A 350 -5.29 -16.54 9.11
N MET A 351 -3.99 -16.88 9.13
CA MET A 351 -3.01 -16.21 8.28
C MET A 351 -3.36 -16.42 6.80
N ARG A 352 -3.55 -15.34 6.06
CA ARG A 352 -4.05 -15.36 4.67
C ARG A 352 -2.95 -15.54 3.62
N SER A 353 -1.71 -15.41 4.02
CA SER A 353 -0.53 -15.56 3.16
C SER A 353 0.57 -16.30 3.90
N GLY A 354 1.53 -16.81 3.14
CA GLY A 354 2.70 -17.47 3.68
C GLY A 354 2.63 -19.01 3.61
N ILE A 355 3.55 -19.66 4.27
CA ILE A 355 3.72 -21.10 4.28
C ILE A 355 2.99 -21.66 5.49
N ALA A 356 2.14 -22.68 5.30
CA ALA A 356 1.52 -23.41 6.42
C ALA A 356 2.59 -24.13 7.24
N ALA A 357 2.42 -24.20 8.55
CA ALA A 357 3.45 -24.70 9.48
C ALA A 357 3.84 -26.17 9.21
N ASP A 358 2.87 -27.01 8.87
CA ASP A 358 3.09 -28.41 8.50
C ASP A 358 3.85 -28.53 7.17
N LYS A 359 3.53 -27.69 6.20
CA LYS A 359 4.23 -27.62 4.91
C LYS A 359 5.66 -27.11 5.07
N GLU A 360 5.89 -26.11 5.91
CA GLU A 360 7.23 -25.61 6.22
C GLU A 360 8.09 -26.70 6.83
N ALA A 361 7.55 -27.44 7.81
CA ALA A 361 8.27 -28.56 8.46
C ALA A 361 8.59 -29.68 7.46
N GLU A 362 7.65 -30.02 6.56
CA GLU A 362 7.86 -31.02 5.49
C GLU A 362 9.04 -30.61 4.57
N VAL A 363 9.03 -29.35 4.11
CA VAL A 363 10.05 -28.87 3.15
C VAL A 363 11.43 -28.75 3.83
N LEU A 364 11.49 -28.30 5.07
CA LEU A 364 12.75 -28.29 5.84
C LEU A 364 13.34 -29.70 6.01
N ALA A 365 12.52 -30.68 6.34
CA ALA A 365 12.97 -32.07 6.45
C ALA A 365 13.48 -32.61 5.11
N ALA A 366 12.76 -32.37 4.02
CA ALA A 366 13.19 -32.77 2.68
C ALA A 366 14.50 -32.09 2.28
N TRP A 367 14.69 -30.80 2.63
CA TRP A 367 15.92 -30.08 2.36
C TRP A 367 17.12 -30.67 3.13
N HIS A 368 16.95 -31.00 4.40
CA HIS A 368 18.01 -31.65 5.19
C HIS A 368 18.39 -33.03 4.63
N GLU A 369 17.42 -33.82 4.17
CA GLU A 369 17.68 -35.08 3.50
C GLU A 369 18.44 -34.89 2.18
N HIS A 370 18.12 -33.83 1.42
CA HIS A 370 18.80 -33.51 0.16
C HIS A 370 20.26 -33.09 0.38
N GLN A 371 20.58 -32.48 1.52
CA GLN A 371 21.93 -32.03 1.88
C GLN A 371 22.81 -33.14 2.50
N ALA A 372 22.25 -34.28 2.95
CA ALA A 372 22.93 -35.38 3.61
C ALA A 372 23.60 -36.34 2.63
#